data_20d3139f7b2e7fe496443685d3d421a0
#
_entry.id   20d3139f7b2e7fe496443685d3d421a0
#
_cell.length_a   1.000
_cell.length_b   1.000
_cell.length_c   1.000
_cell.angle_alpha   90.00
_cell.angle_beta   90.00
_cell.angle_gamma   90.00
#
_symmetry.space_group_name_H-M   'P 1'
#
loop_
_entity.id
_entity.type
_entity.pdbx_description
1 polymer ?
#
loop_
_entity_poly.entity_id
_entity_poly.type
_entity_poly.pdbx_seq_one_letter_code
_entity_poly.pdbx_strand_id
1 'polypeptide(L)'
;PYGDNPWAYPGMNPNRTFAEVEAQVHKRGAQFMSALQAELPNVRLLTFFHQSLFSGLLDKPDVQDRQKQLSQQHWGLLSAFWNGALEAAGPDARIIDGYELAYYFTKGEQFFRAYHTIRQRSLSLVPPELRGKHAATVQAGMALYMDQVLDLRQPPEQYLSHYLTPEERLRFFEHNVYYALT
;
A
#
# COMPACT_ATOMS: atom_id res chain seq x y z
N PRO A 1 21.41 -1.45 5.38
CA PRO A 1 21.01 -2.59 6.19
C PRO A 1 19.91 -3.40 5.54
N TYR A 2 19.50 -3.05 4.34
CA TYR A 2 18.52 -3.80 3.56
C TYR A 2 19.31 -4.63 2.56
N GLY A 3 19.66 -5.86 2.95
CA GLY A 3 20.29 -6.85 2.08
C GLY A 3 19.45 -7.15 0.83
N ASP A 4 19.60 -8.32 0.28
CA ASP A 4 18.81 -8.75 -0.88
C ASP A 4 17.32 -8.55 -0.60
N ASN A 5 16.63 -7.85 -1.51
CA ASN A 5 15.22 -7.58 -1.34
C ASN A 5 14.39 -8.86 -1.53
N PRO A 6 13.78 -9.42 -0.47
CA PRO A 6 13.03 -10.67 -0.56
C PRO A 6 11.75 -10.55 -1.41
N TRP A 7 11.33 -9.32 -1.73
CA TRP A 7 10.13 -9.04 -2.51
C TRP A 7 10.39 -8.87 -4.00
N ALA A 8 11.67 -8.87 -4.43
CA ALA A 8 12.04 -8.81 -5.82
C ALA A 8 12.17 -10.22 -6.41
N TYR A 9 11.69 -10.41 -7.64
CA TYR A 9 11.93 -11.63 -8.40
C TYR A 9 13.20 -11.44 -9.27
N PRO A 10 14.04 -12.48 -9.48
CA PRO A 10 13.91 -13.85 -8.98
C PRO A 10 14.34 -14.06 -7.52
N GLY A 11 14.93 -13.05 -6.86
CA GLY A 11 15.34 -13.13 -5.47
C GLY A 11 16.26 -14.33 -5.18
N MET A 12 15.94 -15.08 -4.13
CA MET A 12 16.72 -16.24 -3.70
C MET A 12 16.41 -17.54 -4.48
N ASN A 13 15.51 -17.49 -5.47
CA ASN A 13 15.05 -18.68 -6.21
C ASN A 13 15.19 -18.52 -7.74
N PRO A 14 16.41 -18.39 -8.27
CA PRO A 14 16.62 -18.10 -9.70
C PRO A 14 16.15 -19.20 -10.66
N ASN A 15 15.94 -20.41 -10.15
CA ASN A 15 15.52 -21.58 -10.96
C ASN A 15 13.99 -21.76 -11.02
N ARG A 16 13.20 -20.83 -10.43
CA ARG A 16 11.74 -20.90 -10.45
C ARG A 16 11.16 -19.78 -11.30
N THR A 17 10.02 -20.05 -11.92
CA THR A 17 9.25 -19.04 -12.64
C THR A 17 8.66 -18.03 -11.66
N PHE A 18 8.32 -16.84 -12.16
CA PHE A 18 7.64 -15.82 -11.36
C PHE A 18 6.34 -16.37 -10.74
N ALA A 19 5.53 -17.09 -11.53
CA ALA A 19 4.27 -17.68 -11.06
C ALA A 19 4.46 -18.67 -9.90
N GLU A 20 5.51 -19.52 -9.95
CA GLU A 20 5.81 -20.45 -8.85
C GLU A 20 6.24 -19.73 -7.58
N VAL A 21 7.04 -18.67 -7.70
CA VAL A 21 7.46 -17.86 -6.55
C VAL A 21 6.27 -17.06 -6.00
N GLU A 22 5.47 -16.47 -6.88
CA GLU A 22 4.25 -15.75 -6.54
C GLU A 22 3.28 -16.63 -5.74
N ALA A 23 3.01 -17.86 -6.20
CA ALA A 23 2.15 -18.81 -5.50
C ALA A 23 2.69 -19.17 -4.09
N GLN A 24 4.00 -19.30 -3.96
CA GLN A 24 4.62 -19.56 -2.67
C GLN A 24 4.52 -18.34 -1.74
N VAL A 25 4.71 -17.15 -2.26
CA VAL A 25 4.59 -15.89 -1.49
C VAL A 25 3.14 -15.65 -1.06
N HIS A 26 2.17 -15.91 -1.93
CA HIS A 26 0.75 -15.90 -1.59
C HIS A 26 0.44 -16.81 -0.41
N LYS A 27 0.90 -18.07 -0.45
CA LYS A 27 0.77 -19.00 0.67
C LYS A 27 1.38 -18.45 1.96
N ARG A 28 2.53 -17.78 1.89
CA ARG A 28 3.16 -17.13 3.06
C ARG A 28 2.33 -15.98 3.61
N GLY A 29 1.71 -15.19 2.75
CA GLY A 29 0.76 -14.15 3.16
C GLY A 29 -0.43 -14.73 3.93
N ALA A 30 -1.01 -15.82 3.44
CA ALA A 30 -2.10 -16.52 4.13
C ALA A 30 -1.66 -17.06 5.50
N GLN A 31 -0.50 -17.71 5.57
CA GLN A 31 0.06 -18.22 6.83
C GLN A 31 0.33 -17.09 7.83
N PHE A 32 0.89 -15.98 7.37
CA PHE A 32 1.14 -14.81 8.22
C PHE A 32 -0.15 -14.29 8.84
N MET A 33 -1.18 -14.05 8.03
CA MET A 33 -2.45 -13.52 8.53
C MET A 33 -3.14 -14.52 9.46
N SER A 34 -3.13 -15.81 9.17
CA SER A 34 -3.69 -16.83 10.03
C SER A 34 -2.99 -16.90 11.39
N ALA A 35 -1.65 -16.86 11.40
CA ALA A 35 -0.88 -16.86 12.65
C ALA A 35 -1.15 -15.59 13.48
N LEU A 36 -1.22 -14.43 12.82
CA LEU A 36 -1.49 -13.17 13.48
C LEU A 36 -2.89 -13.15 14.13
N GLN A 37 -3.90 -13.66 13.44
CA GLN A 37 -5.27 -13.73 13.96
C GLN A 37 -5.47 -14.78 15.07
N ALA A 38 -4.63 -15.80 15.14
CA ALA A 38 -4.66 -16.75 16.24
C ALA A 38 -4.38 -16.06 17.59
N GLU A 39 -3.55 -15.03 17.59
CA GLU A 39 -3.21 -14.25 18.78
C GLU A 39 -4.05 -12.96 18.91
N LEU A 40 -4.42 -12.36 17.77
CA LEU A 40 -5.14 -11.08 17.68
C LEU A 40 -6.32 -11.21 16.72
N PRO A 41 -7.47 -11.80 17.15
CA PRO A 41 -8.62 -12.04 16.27
C PRO A 41 -9.13 -10.79 15.54
N ASN A 42 -9.09 -9.64 16.20
CA ASN A 42 -9.58 -8.35 15.68
C ASN A 42 -8.42 -7.49 15.16
N VAL A 43 -7.40 -8.11 14.57
CA VAL A 43 -6.20 -7.40 14.12
C VAL A 43 -6.53 -6.23 13.19
N ARG A 44 -5.85 -5.10 13.44
CA ARG A 44 -5.81 -3.94 12.54
C ARG A 44 -4.37 -3.76 12.08
N LEU A 45 -4.10 -4.21 10.87
CA LEU A 45 -2.76 -4.19 10.27
C LEU A 45 -2.60 -2.90 9.45
N LEU A 46 -1.85 -1.95 9.98
CA LEU A 46 -1.46 -0.76 9.24
C LEU A 46 -0.22 -1.08 8.39
N THR A 47 -0.29 -0.76 7.12
CA THR A 47 0.81 -0.89 6.15
C THR A 47 1.14 0.49 5.58
N PHE A 48 2.39 0.72 5.19
CA PHE A 48 2.73 1.95 4.44
C PHE A 48 2.02 1.98 3.10
N PHE A 49 2.00 0.84 2.43
CA PHE A 49 1.26 0.60 1.19
C PHE A 49 0.72 -0.83 1.20
N HIS A 50 -0.44 -1.02 0.63
CA HIS A 50 -0.99 -2.31 0.24
C HIS A 50 -0.84 -2.47 -1.28
N GLN A 51 -1.92 -2.72 -2.02
CA GLN A 51 -1.85 -2.76 -3.49
C GLN A 51 -1.65 -1.38 -4.14
N SER A 52 -1.87 -0.30 -3.41
CA SER A 52 -1.64 1.06 -3.89
C SER A 52 -0.17 1.36 -4.22
N LEU A 53 0.78 0.57 -3.69
CA LEU A 53 2.19 0.60 -4.05
C LEU A 53 2.42 0.52 -5.57
N PHE A 54 1.56 -0.22 -6.26
CA PHE A 54 1.67 -0.51 -7.68
C PHE A 54 0.81 0.42 -8.55
N SER A 55 0.54 1.64 -8.10
CA SER A 55 -0.37 2.58 -8.76
C SER A 55 -0.11 2.76 -10.26
N GLY A 56 1.16 2.71 -10.70
CA GLY A 56 1.54 2.77 -12.12
C GLY A 56 1.12 1.55 -12.97
N LEU A 57 0.73 0.43 -12.33
CA LEU A 57 0.28 -0.78 -13.02
C LEU A 57 -1.25 -0.91 -13.03
N LEU A 58 -1.95 -0.18 -12.17
CA LEU A 58 -3.39 -0.39 -11.93
C LEU A 58 -4.26 -0.04 -13.15
N ASP A 59 -3.81 0.86 -14.01
CA ASP A 59 -4.54 1.32 -15.18
C ASP A 59 -4.27 0.50 -16.44
N LYS A 60 -3.38 -0.49 -16.36
CA LYS A 60 -3.08 -1.35 -17.49
C LYS A 60 -4.18 -2.38 -17.68
N PRO A 61 -4.87 -2.42 -18.84
CA PRO A 61 -6.00 -3.31 -19.04
C PRO A 61 -5.58 -4.78 -19.18
N ASP A 62 -4.40 -5.03 -19.76
CA ASP A 62 -3.91 -6.37 -20.01
C ASP A 62 -3.34 -7.01 -18.75
N VAL A 63 -3.87 -8.20 -18.39
CA VAL A 63 -3.46 -8.95 -17.20
C VAL A 63 -2.04 -9.49 -17.35
N GLN A 64 -1.68 -9.98 -18.55
CA GLN A 64 -0.36 -10.58 -18.78
C GLN A 64 0.73 -9.51 -18.73
N ASP A 65 0.45 -8.31 -19.28
CA ASP A 65 1.36 -7.18 -19.20
C ASP A 65 1.54 -6.71 -17.74
N ARG A 66 0.46 -6.67 -16.96
CA ARG A 66 0.57 -6.38 -15.52
C ARG A 66 1.44 -7.38 -14.79
N GLN A 67 1.24 -8.67 -15.02
CA GLN A 67 2.04 -9.74 -14.41
C GLN A 67 3.51 -9.68 -14.82
N LYS A 68 3.77 -9.45 -16.10
CA LYS A 68 5.13 -9.24 -16.60
C LYS A 68 5.79 -8.04 -15.92
N GLN A 69 5.07 -6.95 -15.77
CA GLN A 69 5.63 -5.76 -15.12
C GLN A 69 5.78 -5.93 -13.61
N LEU A 70 4.89 -6.64 -12.93
CA LEU A 70 5.06 -7.02 -11.52
C LEU A 70 6.35 -7.82 -11.33
N SER A 71 6.64 -8.78 -12.21
CA SER A 71 7.87 -9.57 -12.11
C SER A 71 9.16 -8.74 -12.22
N GLN A 72 9.07 -7.52 -12.77
CA GLN A 72 10.19 -6.58 -12.93
C GLN A 72 10.25 -5.51 -11.82
N GLN A 73 9.22 -5.42 -10.98
CA GLN A 73 9.18 -4.45 -9.89
C GLN A 73 10.02 -4.89 -8.70
N HIS A 74 10.69 -3.94 -8.09
CA HIS A 74 11.50 -4.17 -6.89
C HIS A 74 10.70 -4.81 -5.73
N TRP A 75 9.40 -4.54 -5.64
CA TRP A 75 8.49 -5.07 -4.63
C TRP A 75 7.41 -6.01 -5.21
N GLY A 76 7.62 -6.53 -6.43
CA GLY A 76 6.56 -7.18 -7.21
C GLY A 76 5.87 -8.35 -6.51
N LEU A 77 6.60 -9.14 -5.73
CA LEU A 77 6.06 -10.27 -4.97
C LEU A 77 5.18 -9.86 -3.79
N LEU A 78 5.27 -8.60 -3.35
CA LEU A 78 4.47 -8.11 -2.23
C LEU A 78 2.97 -8.11 -2.56
N SER A 79 2.59 -7.92 -3.83
CA SER A 79 1.20 -8.03 -4.27
C SER A 79 0.60 -9.41 -3.96
N ALA A 80 1.33 -10.47 -4.25
CA ALA A 80 0.90 -11.84 -3.95
C ALA A 80 0.81 -12.10 -2.45
N PHE A 81 1.75 -11.58 -1.66
CA PHE A 81 1.69 -11.67 -0.21
C PHE A 81 0.42 -11.06 0.35
N TRP A 82 0.06 -9.85 -0.09
CA TRP A 82 -1.15 -9.18 0.36
C TRP A 82 -2.43 -9.88 -0.09
N ASN A 83 -2.46 -10.47 -1.27
CA ASN A 83 -3.58 -11.28 -1.72
C ASN A 83 -3.76 -12.54 -0.85
N GLY A 84 -2.66 -13.19 -0.47
CA GLY A 84 -2.71 -14.32 0.47
C GLY A 84 -3.16 -13.90 1.88
N ALA A 85 -2.65 -12.79 2.39
CA ALA A 85 -3.08 -12.24 3.67
C ALA A 85 -4.58 -11.88 3.66
N LEU A 86 -5.04 -11.27 2.57
CA LEU A 86 -6.45 -10.96 2.37
C LEU A 86 -7.31 -12.22 2.32
N GLU A 87 -6.88 -13.26 1.61
CA GLU A 87 -7.60 -14.54 1.54
C GLU A 87 -7.83 -15.14 2.92
N ALA A 88 -6.81 -15.12 3.79
CA ALA A 88 -6.88 -15.67 5.14
C ALA A 88 -7.51 -14.73 6.17
N ALA A 89 -7.71 -13.45 5.86
CA ALA A 89 -8.28 -12.49 6.78
C ALA A 89 -9.69 -12.90 7.23
N GLY A 90 -9.95 -12.91 8.53
CA GLY A 90 -11.28 -13.14 9.12
C GLY A 90 -12.19 -11.90 9.01
N PRO A 91 -13.45 -12.03 9.39
CA PRO A 91 -14.44 -10.97 9.25
C PRO A 91 -14.11 -9.70 10.05
N ASP A 92 -13.41 -9.85 11.18
CA ASP A 92 -13.08 -8.76 12.10
C ASP A 92 -11.71 -8.15 11.84
N ALA A 93 -10.88 -8.80 11.01
CA ALA A 93 -9.57 -8.27 10.61
C ALA A 93 -9.71 -7.06 9.68
N ARG A 94 -8.81 -6.10 9.82
CA ARG A 94 -8.71 -4.94 8.92
C ARG A 94 -7.26 -4.78 8.47
N ILE A 95 -7.10 -4.51 7.17
CA ILE A 95 -5.81 -4.12 6.58
C ILE A 95 -5.96 -2.67 6.14
N ILE A 96 -5.11 -1.80 6.64
CA ILE A 96 -5.17 -0.37 6.37
C ILE A 96 -4.02 -0.02 5.42
N ASP A 97 -4.35 0.37 4.20
CA ASP A 97 -3.38 0.92 3.24
C ASP A 97 -3.11 2.37 3.64
N GLY A 98 -1.95 2.62 4.24
CA GLY A 98 -1.59 3.91 4.81
C GLY A 98 -1.19 4.98 3.80
N TYR A 99 -1.07 4.62 2.54
CA TYR A 99 -0.76 5.51 1.41
C TYR A 99 0.30 6.56 1.75
N GLU A 100 1.53 6.14 1.96
CA GLU A 100 2.62 6.99 2.46
C GLU A 100 2.86 8.24 1.61
N LEU A 101 2.55 8.21 0.31
CA LEU A 101 2.64 9.37 -0.57
C LEU A 101 1.73 10.54 -0.15
N ALA A 102 0.74 10.30 0.71
CA ALA A 102 -0.12 11.37 1.22
C ALA A 102 0.62 12.41 2.08
N TYR A 103 1.83 12.12 2.53
CA TYR A 103 2.73 13.11 3.13
C TYR A 103 2.93 14.36 2.28
N TYR A 104 2.87 14.22 0.95
CA TYR A 104 3.12 15.30 0.00
C TYR A 104 1.85 15.95 -0.52
N PHE A 105 0.70 15.61 0.00
CA PHE A 105 -0.57 16.14 -0.47
C PHE A 105 -0.81 17.56 0.03
N THR A 106 -1.23 18.42 -0.89
CA THR A 106 -1.53 19.83 -0.64
C THR A 106 -2.94 20.22 -1.08
N LYS A 107 -3.67 19.27 -1.72
CA LYS A 107 -5.00 19.51 -2.28
C LYS A 107 -5.94 18.36 -1.95
N GLY A 108 -7.20 18.67 -1.61
CA GLY A 108 -8.21 17.65 -1.29
C GLY A 108 -8.41 16.61 -2.39
N GLU A 109 -8.31 17.01 -3.65
CA GLU A 109 -8.43 16.10 -4.80
C GLU A 109 -7.37 14.97 -4.80
N GLN A 110 -6.18 15.20 -4.19
CA GLN A 110 -5.14 14.16 -4.08
C GLN A 110 -5.55 13.07 -3.09
N PHE A 111 -6.18 13.44 -1.97
CA PHE A 111 -6.75 12.50 -1.01
C PHE A 111 -7.85 11.66 -1.64
N PHE A 112 -8.74 12.30 -2.37
CA PHE A 112 -9.80 11.63 -3.10
C PHE A 112 -9.28 10.62 -4.13
N ARG A 113 -8.26 11.00 -4.91
CA ARG A 113 -7.59 10.07 -5.85
C ARG A 113 -6.91 8.92 -5.13
N ALA A 114 -6.27 9.15 -3.98
CA ALA A 114 -5.67 8.10 -3.17
C ALA A 114 -6.72 7.11 -2.67
N TYR A 115 -7.83 7.61 -2.15
CA TYR A 115 -8.97 6.78 -1.76
C TYR A 115 -9.45 5.89 -2.91
N HIS A 116 -9.67 6.47 -4.10
CA HIS A 116 -10.05 5.70 -5.28
C HIS A 116 -8.99 4.69 -5.71
N THR A 117 -7.72 5.04 -5.57
CA THR A 117 -6.62 4.12 -5.86
C THR A 117 -6.69 2.91 -4.95
N ILE A 118 -6.84 3.11 -3.64
CA ILE A 118 -6.91 2.04 -2.65
C ILE A 118 -8.18 1.20 -2.82
N ARG A 119 -9.33 1.83 -2.99
CA ARG A 119 -10.63 1.16 -2.93
C ARG A 119 -11.12 0.56 -4.24
N GLN A 120 -10.68 1.12 -5.36
CA GLN A 120 -11.21 0.75 -6.69
C GLN A 120 -10.11 0.31 -7.66
N ARG A 121 -9.11 1.16 -7.94
CA ARG A 121 -8.08 0.83 -8.93
C ARG A 121 -7.26 -0.38 -8.52
N SER A 122 -6.93 -0.52 -7.24
CA SER A 122 -6.20 -1.66 -6.67
C SER A 122 -6.87 -3.01 -6.93
N LEU A 123 -8.18 -3.04 -7.20
CA LEU A 123 -8.90 -4.26 -7.55
C LEU A 123 -8.39 -4.94 -8.84
N SER A 124 -7.64 -4.22 -9.66
CA SER A 124 -6.99 -4.80 -10.85
C SER A 124 -5.88 -5.81 -10.50
N LEU A 125 -5.31 -5.73 -9.29
CA LEU A 125 -4.32 -6.67 -8.75
C LEU A 125 -4.90 -7.68 -7.75
N VAL A 126 -6.18 -7.56 -7.46
CA VAL A 126 -6.90 -8.47 -6.55
C VAL A 126 -7.66 -9.51 -7.37
N PRO A 127 -7.48 -10.81 -7.11
CA PRO A 127 -8.25 -11.87 -7.75
C PRO A 127 -9.76 -11.60 -7.67
N PRO A 128 -10.53 -11.86 -8.74
CA PRO A 128 -11.96 -11.52 -8.79
C PRO A 128 -12.74 -12.06 -7.59
N GLU A 129 -12.45 -13.27 -7.15
CA GLU A 129 -13.08 -13.95 -6.00
C GLU A 129 -12.79 -13.27 -4.65
N LEU A 130 -11.69 -12.52 -4.54
CA LEU A 130 -11.31 -11.79 -3.33
C LEU A 130 -11.79 -10.34 -3.29
N ARG A 131 -12.36 -9.80 -4.37
CA ARG A 131 -12.74 -8.38 -4.45
C ARG A 131 -13.81 -7.98 -3.44
N GLY A 132 -14.78 -8.85 -3.20
CA GLY A 132 -15.78 -8.63 -2.15
C GLY A 132 -15.14 -8.56 -0.76
N LYS A 133 -14.19 -9.46 -0.50
CA LYS A 133 -13.43 -9.49 0.75
C LYS A 133 -12.52 -8.25 0.88
N HIS A 134 -11.87 -7.83 -0.20
CA HIS A 134 -11.10 -6.60 -0.24
C HIS A 134 -11.96 -5.39 0.17
N ALA A 135 -13.16 -5.28 -0.38
CA ALA A 135 -14.08 -4.21 -0.04
C ALA A 135 -14.45 -4.17 1.44
N ALA A 136 -14.57 -5.33 2.09
CA ALA A 136 -14.91 -5.46 3.51
C ALA A 136 -13.70 -5.28 4.44
N THR A 137 -12.52 -5.71 4.03
CA THR A 137 -11.34 -5.85 4.90
C THR A 137 -10.33 -4.71 4.73
N VAL A 138 -10.11 -4.24 3.49
CA VAL A 138 -9.11 -3.21 3.22
C VAL A 138 -9.72 -1.82 3.42
N GLN A 139 -9.07 -1.02 4.26
CA GLN A 139 -9.45 0.37 4.54
C GLN A 139 -8.44 1.33 3.94
N ALA A 140 -8.90 2.49 3.52
CA ALA A 140 -8.02 3.58 3.14
C ALA A 140 -7.52 4.28 4.40
N GLY A 141 -6.20 4.43 4.48
CA GLY A 141 -5.52 5.30 5.42
C GLY A 141 -4.75 6.35 4.64
N MET A 142 -4.39 7.43 5.31
CA MET A 142 -3.59 8.50 4.72
C MET A 142 -2.47 8.86 5.68
N ALA A 143 -1.24 8.74 5.23
CA ALA A 143 -0.10 9.22 5.99
C ALA A 143 -0.12 10.75 6.01
N LEU A 144 -0.20 11.34 7.20
CA LEU A 144 -0.20 12.78 7.37
C LEU A 144 1.16 13.26 7.86
N TYR A 145 1.65 14.30 7.25
CA TYR A 145 2.88 14.95 7.67
C TYR A 145 2.60 16.00 8.73
N MET A 146 3.20 15.84 9.91
CA MET A 146 2.93 16.70 11.06
C MET A 146 4.08 17.63 11.42
N ASP A 147 5.30 17.27 11.07
CA ASP A 147 6.47 18.00 11.53
C ASP A 147 7.54 18.23 10.46
N GLN A 148 8.68 18.75 10.89
CA GLN A 148 9.79 19.15 10.05
C GLN A 148 10.79 18.05 9.74
N VAL A 149 10.50 16.80 10.08
CA VAL A 149 11.50 15.72 10.12
C VAL A 149 11.82 15.15 8.74
N LEU A 150 10.93 15.28 7.77
CA LEU A 150 11.25 14.93 6.39
C LEU A 150 12.14 15.99 5.76
N ASP A 151 13.38 15.87 6.10
CA ASP A 151 14.56 16.54 5.61
C ASP A 151 14.41 17.94 5.02
N LEU A 152 14.44 18.90 5.91
CA LEU A 152 14.49 20.33 5.63
C LEU A 152 15.73 20.76 4.81
N ARG A 153 16.66 19.85 4.53
CA ARG A 153 17.89 20.10 3.76
C ARG A 153 17.74 19.81 2.28
N GLN A 154 16.60 19.27 1.86
CA GLN A 154 16.28 19.09 0.45
C GLN A 154 15.89 20.43 -0.20
N PRO A 155 16.05 20.59 -1.52
CA PRO A 155 15.64 21.83 -2.20
C PRO A 155 14.25 22.26 -1.80
N PRO A 156 14.05 23.53 -1.46
CA PRO A 156 12.80 24.05 -0.91
C PRO A 156 11.56 23.77 -1.75
N GLU A 157 11.71 23.60 -3.05
CA GLU A 157 10.61 23.35 -3.97
C GLU A 157 9.91 21.99 -3.77
N GLN A 158 10.52 21.08 -2.99
CA GLN A 158 9.98 19.74 -2.76
C GLN A 158 9.12 19.66 -1.50
N TYR A 159 9.28 20.56 -0.53
CA TYR A 159 8.62 20.46 0.78
C TYR A 159 7.92 21.74 1.17
N LEU A 160 6.62 21.77 0.97
CA LEU A 160 5.80 22.95 1.24
C LEU A 160 5.93 23.42 2.71
N SER A 161 6.03 22.51 3.66
CA SER A 161 6.14 22.81 5.08
C SER A 161 7.37 23.64 5.45
N HIS A 162 8.39 23.67 4.59
CA HIS A 162 9.59 24.46 4.84
C HIS A 162 9.34 25.97 4.83
N TYR A 163 8.35 26.42 4.08
CA TYR A 163 8.00 27.84 3.92
C TYR A 163 6.88 28.32 4.85
N LEU A 164 6.25 27.41 5.56
CA LEU A 164 5.08 27.75 6.36
C LEU A 164 5.49 28.25 7.75
N THR A 165 4.85 29.32 8.19
CA THR A 165 4.86 29.73 9.60
C THR A 165 4.22 28.63 10.48
N PRO A 166 4.41 28.67 11.81
CA PRO A 166 3.73 27.72 12.71
C PRO A 166 2.21 27.71 12.54
N GLU A 167 1.60 28.87 12.36
CA GLU A 167 0.14 29.02 12.16
C GLU A 167 -0.31 28.42 10.81
N GLU A 168 0.46 28.65 9.76
CA GLU A 168 0.18 28.05 8.44
C GLU A 168 0.35 26.54 8.46
N ARG A 169 1.34 26.02 9.18
CA ARG A 169 1.50 24.56 9.36
C ARG A 169 0.30 23.94 10.07
N LEU A 170 -0.21 24.60 11.13
CA LEU A 170 -1.40 24.12 11.81
C LEU A 170 -2.60 24.08 10.86
N ARG A 171 -2.85 25.12 10.10
CA ARG A 171 -3.94 25.18 9.11
C ARG A 171 -3.77 24.13 8.01
N PHE A 172 -2.54 23.93 7.56
CA PHE A 172 -2.23 22.89 6.57
C PHE A 172 -2.49 21.49 7.12
N PHE A 173 -2.12 21.25 8.38
CA PHE A 173 -2.41 19.97 9.05
C PHE A 173 -3.93 19.77 9.23
N GLU A 174 -4.66 20.78 9.68
CA GLU A 174 -6.13 20.74 9.78
C GLU A 174 -6.78 20.42 8.42
N HIS A 175 -6.34 21.08 7.35
CA HIS A 175 -6.77 20.79 5.98
C HIS A 175 -6.54 19.31 5.61
N ASN A 176 -5.35 18.79 5.87
CA ASN A 176 -5.01 17.42 5.51
C ASN A 176 -5.78 16.40 6.36
N VAL A 177 -5.95 16.65 7.65
CA VAL A 177 -6.80 15.83 8.53
C VAL A 177 -8.23 15.80 8.02
N TYR A 178 -8.79 16.96 7.68
CA TYR A 178 -10.15 17.03 7.15
C TYR A 178 -10.33 16.13 5.92
N TYR A 179 -9.47 16.27 4.92
CA TYR A 179 -9.57 15.47 3.69
C TYR A 179 -9.18 14.01 3.85
N ALA A 180 -8.40 13.67 4.86
CA ALA A 180 -8.09 12.27 5.15
C ALA A 180 -9.25 11.53 5.84
N LEU A 181 -10.18 12.27 6.49
CA LEU A 181 -11.30 11.71 7.24
C LEU A 181 -12.65 11.80 6.52
N THR A 182 -12.75 12.60 5.46
CA THR A 182 -13.99 12.77 4.67
C THR A 182 -13.96 12.03 3.35
#